data_cdfddeb34b6accf2a6f90d7cd0922b20
#
_entry.id   cdfddeb34b6accf2a6f90d7cd0922b20
#
_cell.length_a   1.000
_cell.length_b   1.000
_cell.length_c   1.000
_cell.angle_alpha   90.00
_cell.angle_beta   90.00
_cell.angle_gamma   90.00
#
_symmetry.space_group_name_H-M   'P 1'
#
loop_
_entity.id
_entity.type
_entity.pdbx_description
1 polymer ?
#
loop_
_entity_poly.entity_id
_entity_poly.type
_entity_poly.pdbx_seq_one_letter_code
_entity_poly.pdbx_strand_id
1 'polypeptide(L)'
;MSLRLFLLVVPQNRFCEQQLFDLKKVLERESGRCLILSKSGKKIQSEDKTLIEPDGMLVDWNRYLHGKQKYDAVVVIGGKGSKSTIWNDSILPQILTDHFRAGKILGAFGLSVVALARAGLVSRCAVSAINDEACLKELNDVGAFP
;
A
#
# COMPACT_ATOMS: atom_id res chain seq x y z
N MET A 1 0.91 -8.27 -25.71
CA MET A 1 0.94 -8.51 -24.25
C MET A 1 0.20 -7.39 -23.53
N SER A 2 -0.66 -7.77 -22.60
CA SER A 2 -1.33 -6.78 -21.78
C SER A 2 -0.36 -6.17 -20.78
N LEU A 3 -0.44 -4.86 -20.60
CA LEU A 3 0.38 -4.14 -19.64
C LEU A 3 -0.06 -4.52 -18.21
N ARG A 4 0.90 -4.85 -17.37
CA ARG A 4 0.65 -5.06 -15.94
C ARG A 4 0.49 -3.71 -15.25
N LEU A 5 -0.50 -3.62 -14.38
CA LEU A 5 -0.82 -2.39 -13.70
C LEU A 5 -0.74 -2.62 -12.19
N PHE A 6 0.07 -1.82 -11.52
CA PHE A 6 0.32 -1.94 -10.08
C PHE A 6 -0.14 -0.68 -9.37
N LEU A 7 -0.86 -0.87 -8.27
CA LEU A 7 -1.26 0.22 -7.40
C LEU A 7 -0.29 0.33 -6.23
N LEU A 8 0.33 1.49 -6.08
CA LEU A 8 1.17 1.81 -4.94
C LEU A 8 0.43 2.83 -4.08
N VAL A 9 -0.03 2.39 -2.92
CA VAL A 9 -0.71 3.24 -1.95
C VAL A 9 0.33 3.84 -1.03
N VAL A 10 0.36 5.16 -0.94
CA VAL A 10 1.43 5.87 -0.22
C VAL A 10 0.83 6.67 0.93
N PRO A 11 1.45 6.63 2.13
CA PRO A 11 1.01 7.49 3.23
C PRO A 11 0.97 8.96 2.81
N GLN A 12 0.01 9.70 3.35
CA GLN A 12 -0.19 11.10 3.01
C GLN A 12 1.02 11.96 3.38
N ASN A 13 1.77 11.57 4.40
CA ASN A 13 3.00 12.24 4.80
C ASN A 13 4.00 11.22 5.35
N ARG A 14 5.24 11.63 5.47
CA ARG A 14 6.35 10.82 6.04
C ARG A 14 6.38 9.39 5.49
N PHE A 15 6.18 9.25 4.18
CA PHE A 15 6.33 7.95 3.53
C PHE A 15 7.82 7.62 3.36
N CYS A 16 8.12 6.31 3.23
CA CYS A 16 9.48 5.86 2.97
C CYS A 16 9.78 5.95 1.47
N GLU A 17 10.52 6.98 1.07
CA GLU A 17 10.80 7.20 -0.35
C GLU A 17 11.64 6.11 -0.99
N GLN A 18 12.56 5.51 -0.24
CA GLN A 18 13.39 4.43 -0.77
C GLN A 18 12.53 3.23 -1.18
N GLN A 19 11.57 2.84 -0.33
CA GLN A 19 10.66 1.75 -0.66
C GLN A 19 9.86 2.06 -1.92
N LEU A 20 9.32 3.27 -2.01
CA LEU A 20 8.51 3.68 -3.15
C LEU A 20 9.32 3.67 -4.44
N PHE A 21 10.46 4.34 -4.46
CA PHE A 21 11.23 4.52 -5.67
C PHE A 21 11.88 3.22 -6.13
N ASP A 22 12.40 2.42 -5.21
CA ASP A 22 13.02 1.14 -5.54
C ASP A 22 11.97 0.17 -6.09
N LEU A 23 10.81 0.08 -5.46
CA LEU A 23 9.74 -0.79 -5.93
C LEU A 23 9.23 -0.35 -7.30
N LYS A 24 8.98 0.93 -7.48
CA LYS A 24 8.53 1.50 -8.76
C LYS A 24 9.52 1.16 -9.87
N LYS A 25 10.81 1.34 -9.61
CA LYS A 25 11.86 1.04 -10.57
C LYS A 25 11.87 -0.44 -10.98
N VAL A 26 11.75 -1.34 -10.01
CA VAL A 26 11.73 -2.78 -10.29
C VAL A 26 10.50 -3.18 -11.09
N LEU A 27 9.32 -2.71 -10.69
CA LEU A 27 8.07 -3.06 -11.36
C LEU A 27 7.99 -2.50 -12.78
N GLU A 28 8.46 -1.29 -13.00
CA GLU A 28 8.46 -0.69 -14.33
C GLU A 28 9.48 -1.35 -15.27
N ARG A 29 10.57 -1.89 -14.72
CA ARG A 29 11.57 -2.64 -15.51
C ARG A 29 10.96 -3.89 -16.14
N GLU A 30 9.98 -4.50 -15.49
CA GLU A 30 9.30 -5.72 -15.95
C GLU A 30 8.08 -5.41 -16.83
N SER A 31 8.07 -4.27 -17.51
CA SER A 31 6.98 -3.82 -18.38
C SER A 31 5.68 -3.55 -17.61
N GLY A 32 5.81 -3.20 -16.34
CA GLY A 32 4.68 -2.79 -15.52
C GLY A 32 4.51 -1.28 -15.51
N ARG A 33 3.31 -0.84 -15.18
CA ARG A 33 3.01 0.56 -14.92
C ARG A 33 2.57 0.70 -13.48
N CYS A 34 3.19 1.64 -12.77
CA CYS A 34 2.85 1.94 -11.38
C CYS A 34 1.97 3.17 -11.31
N LEU A 35 0.90 3.06 -10.54
CA LEU A 35 0.03 4.17 -10.23
C LEU A 35 0.18 4.49 -8.76
N ILE A 36 0.48 5.74 -8.44
CA ILE A 36 0.69 6.19 -7.06
C ILE A 36 -0.56 6.93 -6.61
N LEU A 37 -1.24 6.40 -5.62
CA LEU A 37 -2.42 7.04 -5.03
C LEU A 37 -2.20 7.33 -3.55
N SER A 38 -2.70 8.47 -3.10
CA SER A 38 -2.72 8.84 -1.69
C SER A 38 -4.14 9.25 -1.29
N LYS A 39 -4.36 9.42 0.00
CA LYS A 39 -5.69 9.76 0.50
C LYS A 39 -6.27 11.02 -0.15
N SER A 40 -5.50 12.09 -0.21
CA SER A 40 -5.98 13.38 -0.76
C SER A 40 -5.66 13.58 -2.22
N GLY A 41 -4.73 12.84 -2.79
CA GLY A 41 -4.22 13.07 -4.15
C GLY A 41 -3.35 14.31 -4.30
N LYS A 42 -3.13 15.06 -3.23
CA LYS A 42 -2.27 16.25 -3.23
C LYS A 42 -0.83 15.85 -2.95
N LYS A 43 0.10 16.79 -3.15
CA LYS A 43 1.52 16.57 -2.87
C LYS A 43 1.73 15.91 -1.50
N ILE A 44 2.59 14.91 -1.48
CA ILE A 44 2.95 14.17 -0.28
C ILE A 44 4.44 14.32 -0.02
N GLN A 45 4.82 14.22 1.24
CA GLN A 45 6.21 14.41 1.65
C GLN A 45 6.74 13.14 2.29
N SER A 46 7.96 12.76 1.91
CA SER A 46 8.64 11.61 2.47
C SER A 46 9.21 11.90 3.86
N GLU A 47 9.72 10.86 4.52
CA GLU A 47 10.48 11.01 5.77
C GLU A 47 11.72 11.90 5.57
N ASP A 48 12.31 11.88 4.39
CA ASP A 48 13.48 12.67 4.03
C ASP A 48 13.11 14.01 3.39
N LYS A 49 11.85 14.42 3.50
CA LYS A 49 11.32 15.70 3.02
C LYS A 49 11.25 15.85 1.51
N THR A 50 11.38 14.76 0.76
CA THR A 50 11.15 14.78 -0.68
C THR A 50 9.66 14.92 -0.96
N LEU A 51 9.31 15.84 -1.85
CA LEU A 51 7.92 16.07 -2.26
C LEU A 51 7.64 15.35 -3.56
N ILE A 52 6.54 14.62 -3.62
CA ILE A 52 6.05 14.04 -4.87
C ILE A 52 4.56 14.35 -5.03
N GLU A 53 4.11 14.32 -6.27
CA GLU A 53 2.70 14.47 -6.59
C GLU A 53 2.15 13.11 -6.99
N PRO A 54 1.18 12.55 -6.23
CA PRO A 54 0.59 11.27 -6.61
C PRO A 54 -0.25 11.42 -7.87
N ASP A 55 -0.58 10.30 -8.50
CA ASP A 55 -1.41 10.28 -9.70
C ASP A 55 -2.86 10.61 -9.41
N GLY A 56 -3.32 10.40 -8.18
CA GLY A 56 -4.68 10.72 -7.80
C GLY A 56 -5.02 10.34 -6.37
N MET A 57 -6.32 10.36 -6.09
CA MET A 57 -6.89 10.04 -4.79
C MET A 57 -7.23 8.56 -4.69
N LEU A 58 -7.07 8.01 -3.49
CA LEU A 58 -7.37 6.62 -3.22
C LEU A 58 -8.83 6.26 -3.51
N VAL A 59 -9.76 7.18 -3.26
CA VAL A 59 -11.19 6.96 -3.53
C VAL A 59 -11.48 6.75 -5.02
N ASP A 60 -10.62 7.24 -5.88
CA ASP A 60 -10.76 7.13 -7.35
C ASP A 60 -9.97 5.95 -7.93
N TRP A 61 -9.61 4.97 -7.12
CA TRP A 61 -8.73 3.87 -7.52
C TRP A 61 -9.18 3.15 -8.80
N ASN A 62 -10.49 3.01 -9.02
CA ASN A 62 -11.01 2.32 -10.19
C ASN A 62 -11.03 3.17 -11.47
N ARG A 63 -10.77 4.47 -11.34
CA ARG A 63 -10.74 5.40 -12.49
C ARG A 63 -9.55 5.15 -13.42
N TYR A 64 -8.47 4.58 -12.90
CA TYR A 64 -7.20 4.44 -13.59
C TYR A 64 -6.94 3.03 -14.13
N LEU A 65 -7.96 2.18 -14.16
CA LEU A 65 -7.78 0.77 -14.53
C LEU A 65 -7.67 0.53 -16.04
N HIS A 66 -8.02 1.50 -16.85
CA HIS A 66 -7.87 1.42 -18.31
C HIS A 66 -8.45 0.14 -18.91
N GLY A 67 -9.71 -0.18 -18.57
CA GLY A 67 -10.40 -1.36 -19.05
C GLY A 67 -10.17 -2.64 -18.22
N LYS A 68 -9.23 -2.62 -17.30
CA LYS A 68 -9.07 -3.72 -16.35
C LYS A 68 -10.07 -3.59 -15.20
N GLN A 69 -10.40 -4.69 -14.57
CA GLN A 69 -11.31 -4.69 -13.41
C GLN A 69 -10.56 -4.48 -12.10
N LYS A 70 -9.31 -4.94 -12.04
CA LYS A 70 -8.46 -4.86 -10.84
C LYS A 70 -7.03 -4.56 -11.24
N TYR A 71 -6.25 -4.06 -10.28
CA TYR A 71 -4.81 -4.00 -10.44
C TYR A 71 -4.23 -5.41 -10.32
N ASP A 72 -3.08 -5.63 -10.94
CA ASP A 72 -2.39 -6.92 -10.82
C ASP A 72 -1.75 -7.12 -9.46
N ALA A 73 -1.37 -6.02 -8.81
CA ALA A 73 -0.91 -6.03 -7.43
C ALA A 73 -1.24 -4.71 -6.75
N VAL A 74 -1.46 -4.75 -5.45
CA VAL A 74 -1.64 -3.57 -4.60
C VAL A 74 -0.59 -3.63 -3.50
N VAL A 75 0.26 -2.62 -3.42
CA VAL A 75 1.32 -2.54 -2.41
C VAL A 75 1.17 -1.25 -1.61
N VAL A 76 1.17 -1.38 -0.28
CA VAL A 76 1.08 -0.23 0.61
C VAL A 76 2.49 0.11 1.09
N ILE A 77 2.95 1.30 0.73
CA ILE A 77 4.28 1.78 1.08
C ILE A 77 4.30 2.15 2.57
N GLY A 78 5.42 1.90 3.21
CA GLY A 78 5.61 2.18 4.62
C GLY A 78 6.06 3.61 4.91
N GLY A 79 6.45 3.83 6.15
CA GLY A 79 6.92 5.11 6.66
C GLY A 79 6.20 5.52 7.92
N LYS A 80 6.75 6.48 8.63
CA LYS A 80 6.21 6.95 9.92
C LYS A 80 4.80 7.53 9.81
N GLY A 81 4.43 8.03 8.63
CA GLY A 81 3.09 8.56 8.38
C GLY A 81 1.99 7.51 8.26
N SER A 82 2.34 6.21 8.23
CA SER A 82 1.35 5.14 8.11
C SER A 82 0.35 5.12 9.25
N LYS A 83 0.80 5.37 10.48
CA LYS A 83 -0.09 5.35 11.65
C LYS A 83 -1.22 6.37 11.54
N SER A 84 -0.93 7.55 11.02
CA SER A 84 -1.91 8.64 10.95
C SER A 84 -2.73 8.64 9.67
N THR A 85 -2.24 8.05 8.58
CA THR A 85 -2.88 8.20 7.27
C THR A 85 -3.23 6.89 6.56
N ILE A 86 -2.72 5.76 7.04
CA ILE A 86 -3.00 4.43 6.47
C ILE A 86 -3.86 3.58 7.40
N TRP A 87 -3.49 3.49 8.68
CA TRP A 87 -4.11 2.57 9.62
C TRP A 87 -5.64 2.74 9.74
N ASN A 88 -6.12 3.97 9.71
CA ASN A 88 -7.54 4.28 9.89
C ASN A 88 -8.25 4.68 8.59
N ASP A 89 -7.61 4.43 7.44
CA ASP A 89 -8.25 4.73 6.17
C ASP A 89 -9.47 3.84 5.96
N SER A 90 -10.60 4.41 5.55
CA SER A 90 -11.85 3.67 5.39
C SER A 90 -11.99 2.98 4.02
N ILE A 91 -11.24 3.43 3.03
CA ILE A 91 -11.34 2.93 1.66
C ILE A 91 -10.33 1.81 1.41
N LEU A 92 -9.14 1.92 1.99
CA LEU A 92 -8.08 0.95 1.78
C LEU A 92 -8.47 -0.49 2.10
N PRO A 93 -9.17 -0.79 3.22
CA PRO A 93 -9.60 -2.17 3.48
C PRO A 93 -10.47 -2.75 2.37
N GLN A 94 -11.32 -1.95 1.75
CA GLN A 94 -12.16 -2.40 0.64
C GLN A 94 -11.31 -2.74 -0.59
N ILE A 95 -10.35 -1.89 -0.91
CA ILE A 95 -9.44 -2.12 -2.04
C ILE A 95 -8.66 -3.42 -1.83
N LEU A 96 -8.08 -3.59 -0.64
CA LEU A 96 -7.30 -4.77 -0.31
C LEU A 96 -8.14 -6.04 -0.36
N THR A 97 -9.34 -6.01 0.21
CA THR A 97 -10.23 -7.17 0.24
C THR A 97 -10.70 -7.55 -1.17
N ASP A 98 -11.08 -6.57 -1.98
CA ASP A 98 -11.55 -6.83 -3.35
C ASP A 98 -10.44 -7.46 -4.20
N HIS A 99 -9.22 -6.98 -4.06
CA HIS A 99 -8.08 -7.52 -4.80
C HIS A 99 -7.67 -8.90 -4.28
N PHE A 100 -7.74 -9.13 -2.97
CA PHE A 100 -7.50 -10.43 -2.38
C PHE A 100 -8.48 -11.48 -2.93
N ARG A 101 -9.77 -11.16 -2.95
CA ARG A 101 -10.80 -12.06 -3.47
C ARG A 101 -10.64 -12.33 -4.96
N ALA A 102 -10.08 -11.39 -5.69
CA ALA A 102 -9.81 -11.55 -7.13
C ALA A 102 -8.51 -12.31 -7.41
N GLY A 103 -7.82 -12.80 -6.38
CA GLY A 103 -6.57 -13.54 -6.53
C GLY A 103 -5.37 -12.69 -6.89
N LYS A 104 -5.43 -11.38 -6.64
CA LYS A 104 -4.34 -10.48 -6.95
C LYS A 104 -3.30 -10.45 -5.82
N ILE A 105 -2.11 -9.97 -6.14
CA ILE A 105 -1.00 -9.89 -5.19
C ILE A 105 -1.18 -8.67 -4.29
N LEU A 106 -1.00 -8.87 -2.98
CA LEU A 106 -1.00 -7.80 -2.01
C LEU A 106 0.34 -7.75 -1.28
N GLY A 107 0.81 -6.55 -1.00
CA GLY A 107 2.02 -6.34 -0.24
C GLY A 107 1.92 -5.11 0.63
N ALA A 108 2.71 -5.06 1.68
CA ALA A 108 2.81 -3.88 2.55
C ALA A 108 4.18 -3.85 3.19
N PHE A 109 4.71 -2.64 3.36
CA PHE A 109 6.02 -2.43 3.96
C PHE A 109 5.91 -1.78 5.33
N GLY A 110 6.78 -2.19 6.25
CA GLY A 110 6.97 -1.54 7.54
C GLY A 110 5.67 -1.39 8.31
N LEU A 111 5.40 -0.19 8.80
CA LEU A 111 4.17 0.10 9.56
C LEU A 111 2.89 -0.11 8.76
N SER A 112 2.96 -0.08 7.44
CA SER A 112 1.76 -0.27 6.60
C SER A 112 1.27 -1.71 6.56
N VAL A 113 2.02 -2.67 7.09
CA VAL A 113 1.55 -4.06 7.23
C VAL A 113 0.27 -4.13 8.07
N VAL A 114 0.05 -3.17 8.96
CA VAL A 114 -1.15 -3.08 9.78
C VAL A 114 -2.41 -2.92 8.91
N ALA A 115 -2.30 -2.31 7.73
CA ALA A 115 -3.43 -2.20 6.81
C ALA A 115 -3.96 -3.59 6.40
N LEU A 116 -3.06 -4.52 6.11
CA LEU A 116 -3.44 -5.91 5.81
C LEU A 116 -4.00 -6.61 7.05
N ALA A 117 -3.42 -6.37 8.21
CA ALA A 117 -3.88 -6.95 9.47
C ALA A 117 -5.32 -6.51 9.79
N ARG A 118 -5.59 -5.21 9.69
CA ARG A 118 -6.93 -4.67 9.96
C ARG A 118 -7.98 -5.11 8.94
N ALA A 119 -7.55 -5.42 7.72
CA ALA A 119 -8.45 -6.00 6.72
C ALA A 119 -8.69 -7.51 6.91
N GLY A 120 -8.03 -8.12 7.89
CA GLY A 120 -8.19 -9.56 8.19
C GLY A 120 -7.47 -10.47 7.21
N LEU A 121 -6.48 -9.98 6.51
CA LEU A 121 -5.84 -10.71 5.41
C LEU A 121 -4.53 -11.40 5.78
N VAL A 122 -4.07 -11.28 7.04
CA VAL A 122 -2.80 -11.86 7.49
C VAL A 122 -2.96 -12.79 8.68
N SER A 123 -4.21 -13.19 9.00
CA SER A 123 -4.47 -14.11 10.11
C SER A 123 -3.74 -15.43 9.88
N ARG A 124 -3.00 -15.88 10.89
CA ARG A 124 -2.18 -17.10 10.85
C ARG A 124 -1.09 -17.09 9.78
N CYS A 125 -0.71 -15.90 9.31
CA CYS A 125 0.40 -15.75 8.38
C CYS A 125 1.64 -15.29 9.13
N ALA A 126 2.81 -15.75 8.70
CA ALA A 126 4.07 -15.20 9.18
C ALA A 126 4.34 -13.91 8.41
N VAL A 127 4.62 -12.83 9.12
CA VAL A 127 4.84 -11.52 8.52
C VAL A 127 6.14 -10.92 9.04
N SER A 128 6.78 -10.10 8.22
CA SER A 128 7.92 -9.30 8.66
C SER A 128 7.38 -7.97 9.17
N ALA A 129 7.80 -7.58 10.35
CA ALA A 129 7.34 -6.34 10.98
C ALA A 129 8.52 -5.58 11.55
N ILE A 130 8.38 -4.27 11.62
CA ILE A 130 9.38 -3.45 12.31
C ILE A 130 9.13 -3.52 13.82
N ASN A 131 10.19 -3.27 14.58
CA ASN A 131 10.11 -3.32 16.04
C ASN A 131 9.42 -2.05 16.58
N ASP A 132 8.11 -2.01 16.43
CA ASP A 132 7.24 -0.94 16.90
C ASP A 132 6.13 -1.58 17.73
N GLU A 133 5.98 -1.13 18.97
CA GLU A 133 5.05 -1.76 19.92
C GLU A 133 3.61 -1.77 19.42
N ALA A 134 3.13 -0.65 18.87
CA ALA A 134 1.76 -0.56 18.36
C ALA A 134 1.57 -1.46 17.15
N CYS A 135 2.55 -1.53 16.26
CA CYS A 135 2.50 -2.40 15.09
C CYS A 135 2.46 -3.88 15.49
N LEU A 136 3.33 -4.28 16.42
CA LEU A 136 3.37 -5.66 16.91
C LEU A 136 2.05 -6.06 17.58
N LYS A 137 1.46 -5.14 18.35
CA LYS A 137 0.16 -5.37 18.98
C LYS A 137 -0.93 -5.62 17.94
N GLU A 138 -1.00 -4.79 16.90
CA GLU A 138 -1.99 -4.96 15.82
C GLU A 138 -1.85 -6.31 15.13
N LEU A 139 -0.62 -6.75 14.86
CA LEU A 139 -0.38 -8.05 14.24
C LEU A 139 -0.76 -9.20 15.16
N ASN A 140 -0.41 -9.09 16.43
CA ASN A 140 -0.72 -10.11 17.43
C ASN A 140 -2.23 -10.25 17.62
N ASP A 141 -2.97 -9.13 17.63
CA ASP A 141 -4.42 -9.12 17.84
C ASP A 141 -5.17 -9.87 16.73
N VAL A 142 -4.62 -9.96 15.52
CA VAL A 142 -5.24 -10.69 14.40
C VAL A 142 -4.64 -12.08 14.18
N GLY A 143 -3.75 -12.53 15.06
CA GLY A 143 -3.14 -13.86 14.99
C GLY A 143 -2.06 -14.02 13.94
N ALA A 144 -1.42 -12.94 13.52
CA ALA A 144 -0.25 -13.00 12.67
C ALA A 144 1.01 -13.33 13.48
N PHE A 145 2.03 -13.86 12.83
CA PHE A 145 3.30 -14.24 13.47
C PHE A 145 4.41 -13.30 12.97
N PRO A 146 4.71 -12.23 13.73
CA PRO A 146 5.78 -11.31 13.35
C PRO A 146 7.16 -11.94 13.39
#